data_6bc49fa91a32cda42f0b61bdfdf7d247
#
_entry.id   6bc49fa91a32cda42f0b61bdfdf7d247
#
_cell.length_a   1.000
_cell.length_b   1.000
_cell.length_c   1.000
_cell.angle_alpha   90.00
_cell.angle_beta   90.00
_cell.angle_gamma   90.00
#
_symmetry.space_group_name_H-M   'P 1'
#
loop_
_entity.id
_entity.type
_entity.pdbx_description
1 polymer ?
#
loop_
_entity_poly.entity_id
_entity_poly.type
_entity_poly.pdbx_seq_one_letter_code
_entity_poly.pdbx_strand_id
1 'polypeptide(L)'
;ESIAGLEIEMEEDGVALNEVVVSTYRRNDTEMSLLEGMKAQVQVASGISSQQIAKTLDRDASEVVKRVPGISVIDDRFVVRGLSQRYNNVWINGNSSPSLESDSRAFSFDMLPSSQIENMIIYKSPAPEIPADFAGGFIRISTKSLPLRNSIQIGYTTGFNTNTQFVKTRLNPGSTTDWLGFDLNKRPLPNGMPSHMDVTGSDPAEVTRLTRSFNNDWRVKSYYPIPDQRLSL
;
A
#
# COMPACT_ATOMS: atom_id res chain seq x y z
N GLU A 1 -69.88 -56.15 -14.80
CA GLU A 1 -68.61 -56.52 -14.14
C GLU A 1 -68.04 -55.27 -13.47
N SER A 2 -68.16 -55.21 -12.16
CA SER A 2 -67.56 -54.18 -11.35
C SER A 2 -66.15 -54.59 -11.04
N ILE A 3 -65.18 -53.86 -11.53
CA ILE A 3 -63.73 -53.95 -11.16
C ILE A 3 -63.56 -53.30 -9.78
N ALA A 4 -63.64 -54.14 -8.75
CA ALA A 4 -63.31 -53.74 -7.39
C ALA A 4 -61.88 -54.15 -7.14
N GLY A 5 -61.00 -53.11 -6.82
CA GLY A 5 -59.66 -53.38 -6.40
C GLY A 5 -58.55 -52.75 -7.30
N LEU A 6 -58.78 -51.55 -7.83
CA LEU A 6 -57.71 -50.82 -8.44
C LEU A 6 -56.99 -49.99 -7.33
N GLU A 7 -55.88 -50.48 -6.83
CA GLU A 7 -54.97 -49.74 -5.95
C GLU A 7 -54.02 -48.97 -6.86
N ILE A 8 -54.20 -47.67 -6.89
CA ILE A 8 -53.24 -46.75 -7.60
C ILE A 8 -52.24 -46.27 -6.58
N GLU A 9 -51.04 -46.81 -6.63
CA GLU A 9 -49.88 -46.31 -5.90
C GLU A 9 -49.31 -45.08 -6.65
N MET A 10 -49.48 -43.91 -6.06
CA MET A 10 -48.88 -42.69 -6.60
C MET A 10 -47.48 -42.53 -6.00
N GLU A 11 -46.47 -42.69 -6.80
CA GLU A 11 -45.09 -42.26 -6.45
C GLU A 11 -45.03 -40.76 -6.56
N GLU A 12 -44.59 -40.09 -5.48
CA GLU A 12 -44.16 -38.68 -5.53
C GLU A 12 -42.91 -38.58 -6.41
N ASP A 13 -43.08 -38.08 -7.61
CA ASP A 13 -41.93 -37.67 -8.43
C ASP A 13 -41.37 -36.36 -7.86
N GLY A 14 -40.58 -36.51 -6.81
CA GLY A 14 -39.84 -35.44 -6.19
C GLY A 14 -38.73 -34.93 -7.13
N VAL A 15 -39.07 -34.02 -8.05
CA VAL A 15 -38.07 -33.26 -8.78
C VAL A 15 -37.31 -32.42 -7.76
N ALA A 16 -36.20 -32.95 -7.30
CA ALA A 16 -35.25 -32.15 -6.52
C ALA A 16 -34.75 -30.99 -7.40
N LEU A 17 -35.37 -29.84 -7.25
CA LEU A 17 -34.84 -28.60 -7.79
C LEU A 17 -33.50 -28.35 -7.10
N ASN A 18 -32.43 -28.57 -7.81
CA ASN A 18 -31.13 -28.14 -7.37
C ASN A 18 -31.20 -26.62 -7.18
N GLU A 19 -31.13 -26.16 -5.95
CA GLU A 19 -31.07 -24.77 -5.61
C GLU A 19 -29.83 -24.15 -6.29
N VAL A 20 -30.05 -23.38 -7.34
CA VAL A 20 -28.99 -22.60 -7.97
C VAL A 20 -28.77 -21.37 -7.10
N VAL A 21 -27.84 -21.47 -6.15
CA VAL A 21 -27.38 -20.32 -5.39
C VAL A 21 -26.59 -19.41 -6.34
N VAL A 22 -27.25 -18.42 -6.90
CA VAL A 22 -26.59 -17.35 -7.64
C VAL A 22 -25.96 -16.40 -6.62
N SER A 23 -24.74 -16.70 -6.20
CA SER A 23 -23.94 -15.76 -5.42
C SER A 23 -23.36 -14.70 -6.36
N THR A 24 -23.97 -13.54 -6.37
CA THR A 24 -23.41 -12.36 -7.08
C THR A 24 -22.55 -11.56 -6.12
N TYR A 25 -21.25 -11.59 -6.33
CA TYR A 25 -20.35 -10.65 -5.66
C TYR A 25 -20.56 -9.27 -6.24
N ARG A 26 -20.95 -8.31 -5.40
CA ARG A 26 -20.97 -6.90 -5.78
C ARG A 26 -19.53 -6.45 -6.01
N ARG A 27 -19.19 -6.15 -7.25
CA ARG A 27 -17.86 -5.60 -7.59
C ARG A 27 -17.77 -4.16 -7.12
N ASN A 28 -16.85 -3.89 -6.21
CA ASN A 28 -16.58 -2.55 -5.69
C ASN A 28 -15.27 -1.97 -6.27
N ASP A 29 -14.67 -2.68 -7.21
CA ASP A 29 -13.38 -2.38 -7.85
C ASP A 29 -13.50 -1.44 -9.05
N THR A 30 -14.71 -1.22 -9.56
CA THR A 30 -14.98 -0.39 -10.74
C THR A 30 -15.25 1.07 -10.37
N GLU A 31 -14.95 1.98 -11.29
CA GLU A 31 -15.26 3.40 -11.13
C GLU A 31 -16.77 3.65 -10.98
N MET A 32 -17.59 2.91 -11.74
CA MET A 32 -19.05 3.04 -11.70
C MET A 32 -19.61 2.62 -10.35
N SER A 33 -19.18 1.49 -9.80
CA SER A 33 -19.65 1.01 -8.49
C SER A 33 -19.27 1.97 -7.36
N LEU A 34 -18.07 2.58 -7.45
CA LEU A 34 -17.61 3.59 -6.52
C LEU A 34 -18.51 4.85 -6.59
N LEU A 35 -18.80 5.34 -7.80
CA LEU A 35 -19.67 6.49 -8.01
C LEU A 35 -21.10 6.25 -7.53
N GLU A 36 -21.66 5.07 -7.78
CA GLU A 36 -22.97 4.68 -7.25
C GLU A 36 -22.98 4.64 -5.74
N GLY A 37 -21.92 4.08 -5.13
CA GLY A 37 -21.75 4.06 -3.69
C GLY A 37 -21.66 5.47 -3.09
N MET A 38 -20.92 6.37 -3.73
CA MET A 38 -20.82 7.77 -3.29
C MET A 38 -22.11 8.56 -3.47
N LYS A 39 -22.86 8.32 -4.56
CA LYS A 39 -24.19 8.96 -4.77
C LYS A 39 -25.23 8.56 -3.74
N ALA A 40 -25.14 7.35 -3.21
CA ALA A 40 -26.05 6.87 -2.17
C ALA A 40 -25.75 7.46 -0.78
N GLN A 41 -24.61 8.13 -0.63
CA GLN A 41 -24.18 8.71 0.64
C GLN A 41 -24.57 10.18 0.73
N VAL A 42 -24.93 10.63 1.94
CA VAL A 42 -25.27 12.04 2.22
C VAL A 42 -24.01 12.90 2.36
N GLN A 43 -22.88 12.26 2.65
CA GLN A 43 -21.62 12.94 2.94
C GLN A 43 -20.90 13.38 1.66
N VAL A 44 -20.15 14.48 1.78
CA VAL A 44 -19.23 14.88 0.72
C VAL A 44 -18.03 13.92 0.73
N ALA A 45 -17.99 13.03 -0.23
CA ALA A 45 -16.94 12.06 -0.40
C ALA A 45 -16.23 12.22 -1.75
N SER A 46 -14.97 11.83 -1.80
CA SER A 46 -14.20 11.69 -3.02
C SER A 46 -13.48 10.36 -2.96
N GLY A 47 -13.40 9.63 -4.05
CA GLY A 47 -12.77 8.31 -4.01
C GLY A 47 -12.05 7.97 -5.30
N ILE A 48 -11.26 6.92 -5.23
CA ILE A 48 -10.54 6.32 -6.35
C ILE A 48 -10.70 4.80 -6.30
N SER A 49 -10.97 4.18 -7.45
CA SER A 49 -11.16 2.72 -7.57
C SER A 49 -9.87 2.04 -8.02
N SER A 50 -9.77 0.72 -7.80
CA SER A 50 -8.63 -0.07 -8.29
C SER A 50 -8.49 0.00 -9.81
N GLN A 51 -9.60 0.15 -10.54
CA GLN A 51 -9.57 0.34 -11.98
C GLN A 51 -8.87 1.65 -12.39
N GLN A 52 -9.07 2.73 -11.64
CA GLN A 52 -8.37 4.00 -11.86
C GLN A 52 -6.90 3.91 -11.45
N ILE A 53 -6.62 3.27 -10.29
CA ILE A 53 -5.27 3.05 -9.80
C ILE A 53 -4.43 2.27 -10.82
N ALA A 54 -5.00 1.23 -11.41
CA ALA A 54 -4.30 0.41 -12.42
C ALA A 54 -3.93 1.21 -13.68
N LYS A 55 -4.70 2.24 -14.03
CA LYS A 55 -4.40 3.12 -15.19
C LYS A 55 -3.29 4.12 -14.89
N THR A 56 -3.08 4.48 -13.62
CA THR A 56 -2.17 5.56 -13.23
C THR A 56 -0.77 5.08 -12.90
N LEU A 57 -0.56 3.74 -12.78
CA LEU A 57 0.71 3.12 -12.46
C LEU A 57 1.32 3.59 -11.12
N ASP A 58 0.46 4.03 -10.21
CA ASP A 58 0.86 4.46 -8.87
C ASP A 58 1.43 3.28 -8.08
N ARG A 59 2.46 3.52 -7.28
CA ARG A 59 3.20 2.47 -6.57
C ARG A 59 2.55 2.09 -5.26
N ASP A 60 2.12 3.09 -4.52
CA ASP A 60 1.63 2.98 -3.16
C ASP A 60 0.41 3.87 -2.93
N ALA A 61 -0.20 3.72 -1.78
CA ALA A 61 -1.38 4.50 -1.42
C ALA A 61 -1.09 6.00 -1.33
N SER A 62 0.17 6.41 -1.11
CA SER A 62 0.53 7.83 -1.04
C SER A 62 0.45 8.51 -2.41
N GLU A 63 0.88 7.84 -3.47
CA GLU A 63 0.73 8.32 -4.83
C GLU A 63 -0.75 8.36 -5.26
N VAL A 64 -1.50 7.33 -4.89
CA VAL A 64 -2.95 7.23 -5.18
C VAL A 64 -3.71 8.39 -4.56
N VAL A 65 -3.46 8.69 -3.30
CA VAL A 65 -4.22 9.70 -2.57
C VAL A 65 -3.95 11.13 -3.06
N LYS A 66 -2.76 11.41 -3.59
CA LYS A 66 -2.42 12.71 -4.22
C LYS A 66 -3.36 13.08 -5.37
N ARG A 67 -4.00 12.07 -5.99
CA ARG A 67 -4.93 12.28 -7.10
C ARG A 67 -6.33 12.65 -6.65
N VAL A 68 -6.64 12.47 -5.36
CA VAL A 68 -7.96 12.80 -4.84
C VAL A 68 -8.06 14.31 -4.59
N PRO A 69 -9.07 14.99 -5.16
CA PRO A 69 -9.21 16.44 -5.01
C PRO A 69 -9.29 16.88 -3.54
N GLY A 70 -8.57 17.94 -3.19
CA GLY A 70 -8.56 18.51 -1.84
C GLY A 70 -7.60 17.85 -0.87
N ILE A 71 -6.70 17.02 -1.38
CA ILE A 71 -5.60 16.44 -0.60
C ILE A 71 -4.28 16.95 -1.15
N SER A 72 -3.38 17.29 -0.25
CA SER A 72 -1.98 17.58 -0.54
C SER A 72 -1.10 16.64 0.27
N VAL A 73 0.05 16.30 -0.25
CA VAL A 73 1.07 15.55 0.48
C VAL A 73 2.27 16.45 0.67
N ILE A 74 2.67 16.66 1.91
CA ILE A 74 3.82 17.47 2.32
C ILE A 74 4.67 16.55 3.20
N ASP A 75 5.92 16.33 2.84
CA ASP A 75 6.88 15.46 3.57
C ASP A 75 6.29 14.06 3.85
N ASP A 76 5.73 13.42 2.80
CA ASP A 76 5.03 12.12 2.83
C ASP A 76 3.81 12.05 3.77
N ARG A 77 3.32 13.19 4.19
CA ARG A 77 2.20 13.35 5.12
C ARG A 77 1.01 13.99 4.45
N PHE A 78 -0.20 13.50 4.79
CA PHE A 78 -1.43 14.02 4.22
C PHE A 78 -1.90 15.26 4.92
N VAL A 79 -2.28 16.21 4.10
CA VAL A 79 -2.96 17.44 4.48
C VAL A 79 -4.29 17.45 3.75
N VAL A 80 -5.37 17.27 4.47
CA VAL A 80 -6.72 17.35 3.91
C VAL A 80 -7.28 18.74 4.22
N ARG A 81 -7.66 19.48 3.18
CA ARG A 81 -8.17 20.85 3.30
C ARG A 81 -7.24 21.80 4.07
N GLY A 82 -5.94 21.64 3.99
CA GLY A 82 -4.99 22.44 4.73
C GLY A 82 -4.81 22.07 6.21
N LEU A 83 -5.53 21.07 6.72
CA LEU A 83 -5.39 20.60 8.10
C LEU A 83 -4.34 19.49 8.17
N SER A 84 -3.46 19.60 9.16
CA SER A 84 -2.36 18.65 9.33
C SER A 84 -2.88 17.23 9.59
N GLN A 85 -2.03 16.26 9.33
CA GLN A 85 -2.34 14.82 9.42
C GLN A 85 -2.93 14.37 10.76
N ARG A 86 -2.55 14.99 11.87
CA ARG A 86 -3.08 14.68 13.22
C ARG A 86 -4.59 14.83 13.34
N TYR A 87 -5.21 15.57 12.42
CA TYR A 87 -6.65 15.80 12.34
C TYR A 87 -7.34 14.89 11.33
N ASN A 88 -6.61 13.97 10.71
CA ASN A 88 -7.14 12.99 9.78
C ASN A 88 -7.20 11.63 10.45
N ASN A 89 -8.22 10.86 10.12
CA ASN A 89 -8.35 9.48 10.58
C ASN A 89 -8.31 8.54 9.38
N VAL A 90 -7.63 7.41 9.53
CA VAL A 90 -7.49 6.40 8.48
C VAL A 90 -7.98 5.06 8.97
N TRP A 91 -8.88 4.47 8.22
CA TRP A 91 -9.35 3.12 8.44
C TRP A 91 -9.03 2.21 7.27
N ILE A 92 -8.54 1.03 7.60
CA ILE A 92 -8.29 -0.05 6.64
C ILE A 92 -9.24 -1.18 6.96
N ASN A 93 -10.05 -1.58 5.97
CA ASN A 93 -11.05 -2.64 6.10
C ASN A 93 -11.97 -2.48 7.32
N GLY A 94 -12.37 -1.23 7.61
CA GLY A 94 -13.27 -0.92 8.72
C GLY A 94 -12.61 -0.80 10.10
N ASN A 95 -11.30 -0.98 10.20
CA ASN A 95 -10.56 -0.85 11.45
C ASN A 95 -9.67 0.39 11.43
N SER A 96 -9.57 1.09 12.56
CA SER A 96 -8.67 2.22 12.71
C SER A 96 -7.22 1.76 12.54
N SER A 97 -6.48 2.45 11.68
CA SER A 97 -5.08 2.15 11.47
C SER A 97 -4.22 2.85 12.52
N PRO A 98 -3.32 2.12 13.20
CA PRO A 98 -2.40 2.72 14.15
C PRO A 98 -1.36 3.59 13.43
N SER A 99 -0.87 4.61 14.12
CA SER A 99 0.33 5.33 13.69
C SER A 99 1.57 4.47 13.97
N LEU A 100 2.52 4.50 13.05
CA LEU A 100 3.83 3.87 13.22
C LEU A 100 4.86 4.86 13.77
N GLU A 101 4.54 6.14 13.74
CA GLU A 101 5.39 7.17 14.31
C GLU A 101 5.05 7.38 15.79
N SER A 102 6.07 7.38 16.64
CA SER A 102 5.90 7.55 18.10
C SER A 102 5.35 8.92 18.47
N ASP A 103 5.65 9.94 17.67
CA ASP A 103 5.36 11.34 17.99
C ASP A 103 4.15 11.92 17.22
N SER A 104 3.56 11.16 16.31
CA SER A 104 2.45 11.66 15.50
C SER A 104 1.36 10.64 15.28
N ARG A 105 0.10 11.10 15.24
CA ARG A 105 -1.05 10.28 14.83
C ARG A 105 -1.16 10.28 13.30
N ALA A 106 -0.14 9.81 12.62
CA ALA A 106 -0.11 9.79 11.17
C ALA A 106 -0.02 8.38 10.64
N PHE A 107 -0.78 8.07 9.63
CA PHE A 107 -0.66 6.82 8.88
C PHE A 107 0.34 6.99 7.74
N SER A 108 1.30 6.07 7.63
CA SER A 108 2.28 6.04 6.54
C SER A 108 1.69 5.27 5.36
N PHE A 109 1.29 5.99 4.34
CA PHE A 109 0.60 5.41 3.18
C PHE A 109 1.53 4.70 2.18
N ASP A 110 2.82 4.95 2.25
CA ASP A 110 3.86 4.25 1.50
C ASP A 110 3.95 2.76 1.84
N MET A 111 3.45 2.37 3.02
CA MET A 111 3.41 0.97 3.45
C MET A 111 2.38 0.11 2.72
N LEU A 112 1.36 0.73 2.12
CA LEU A 112 0.29 0.01 1.46
C LEU A 112 0.50 0.05 -0.06
N PRO A 113 0.90 -1.08 -0.68
CA PRO A 113 1.05 -1.16 -2.12
C PRO A 113 -0.27 -0.88 -2.84
N SER A 114 -0.23 -0.08 -3.89
CA SER A 114 -1.41 0.26 -4.69
C SER A 114 -2.11 -0.97 -5.27
N SER A 115 -1.35 -2.03 -5.55
CA SER A 115 -1.86 -3.31 -6.07
C SER A 115 -2.82 -4.02 -5.12
N GLN A 116 -2.74 -3.75 -3.81
CA GLN A 116 -3.62 -4.32 -2.79
C GLN A 116 -4.90 -3.51 -2.56
N ILE A 117 -4.98 -2.29 -3.07
CA ILE A 117 -6.12 -1.40 -2.85
C ILE A 117 -7.25 -1.76 -3.82
N GLU A 118 -8.44 -2.02 -3.27
CA GLU A 118 -9.68 -2.16 -4.05
C GLU A 118 -10.30 -0.80 -4.33
N ASN A 119 -10.45 0.01 -3.29
CA ASN A 119 -10.89 1.39 -3.39
C ASN A 119 -10.39 2.20 -2.20
N MET A 120 -10.34 3.51 -2.39
CA MET A 120 -10.06 4.48 -1.34
C MET A 120 -11.09 5.58 -1.40
N ILE A 121 -11.78 5.83 -0.29
CA ILE A 121 -12.82 6.86 -0.18
C ILE A 121 -12.41 7.83 0.92
N ILE A 122 -12.54 9.11 0.64
CA ILE A 122 -12.19 10.17 1.56
C ILE A 122 -13.44 10.99 1.84
N TYR A 123 -13.88 10.95 3.08
CA TYR A 123 -15.02 11.68 3.56
C TYR A 123 -14.54 13.03 4.10
N LYS A 124 -15.17 14.09 3.62
CA LYS A 124 -14.84 15.48 3.96
C LYS A 124 -15.85 16.12 4.88
N SER A 125 -16.94 15.44 5.17
CA SER A 125 -17.96 15.87 6.14
C SER A 125 -18.23 14.76 7.15
N PRO A 126 -18.54 15.10 8.41
CA PRO A 126 -18.89 14.11 9.42
C PRO A 126 -20.20 13.42 9.09
N ALA A 127 -20.36 12.20 9.60
CA ALA A 127 -21.60 11.43 9.54
C ALA A 127 -21.72 10.56 10.79
N PRO A 128 -22.92 10.12 11.16
CA PRO A 128 -23.14 9.27 12.32
C PRO A 128 -22.37 7.94 12.26
N GLU A 129 -22.08 7.46 11.05
CA GLU A 129 -21.39 6.18 10.78
C GLU A 129 -19.87 6.27 10.89
N ILE A 130 -19.33 7.49 11.00
CA ILE A 130 -17.91 7.79 10.99
C ILE A 130 -17.50 8.30 12.36
N PRO A 131 -16.33 7.88 12.88
CA PRO A 131 -15.82 8.42 14.14
C PRO A 131 -15.72 9.94 14.11
N ALA A 132 -16.06 10.59 15.22
CA ALA A 132 -16.05 12.04 15.33
C ALA A 132 -14.66 12.65 15.61
N ASP A 133 -13.62 11.84 15.63
CA ASP A 133 -12.26 12.21 16.02
C ASP A 133 -11.41 12.77 14.86
N PHE A 134 -12.04 13.24 13.79
CA PHE A 134 -11.36 13.91 12.68
C PHE A 134 -11.94 15.31 12.42
N ALA A 135 -11.09 16.20 11.92
CA ALA A 135 -11.49 17.55 11.49
C ALA A 135 -11.11 17.81 10.02
N GLY A 136 -10.07 17.19 9.52
CA GLY A 136 -9.61 17.32 8.15
C GLY A 136 -10.35 16.39 7.20
N GLY A 137 -10.14 15.10 7.33
CA GLY A 137 -10.78 14.07 6.53
C GLY A 137 -10.71 12.70 7.18
N PHE A 138 -11.68 11.88 6.85
CA PHE A 138 -11.71 10.47 7.20
C PHE A 138 -11.44 9.65 5.94
N ILE A 139 -10.38 8.86 5.97
CA ILE A 139 -9.92 8.07 4.83
C ILE A 139 -10.25 6.61 5.09
N ARG A 140 -11.08 6.03 4.24
CA ARG A 140 -11.40 4.61 4.25
C ARG A 140 -10.69 3.92 3.09
N ILE A 141 -9.85 2.96 3.41
CA ILE A 141 -9.16 2.12 2.45
C ILE A 141 -9.76 0.72 2.53
N SER A 142 -10.24 0.22 1.42
CA SER A 142 -10.64 -1.18 1.28
C SER A 142 -9.57 -1.91 0.50
N THR A 143 -9.07 -3.00 1.03
CA THR A 143 -8.13 -3.87 0.31
C THR A 143 -8.89 -4.90 -0.51
N LYS A 144 -8.25 -5.42 -1.54
CA LYS A 144 -8.83 -6.48 -2.37
C LYS A 144 -9.19 -7.68 -1.52
N SER A 145 -10.38 -8.21 -1.74
CA SER A 145 -10.84 -9.46 -1.14
C SER A 145 -10.06 -10.64 -1.68
N LEU A 146 -10.23 -11.82 -1.06
CA LEU A 146 -9.56 -13.05 -1.48
C LEU A 146 -9.82 -13.32 -2.97
N PRO A 147 -8.78 -13.58 -3.75
CA PRO A 147 -8.93 -13.87 -5.16
C PRO A 147 -9.68 -15.20 -5.35
N LEU A 148 -10.66 -15.21 -6.24
CA LEU A 148 -11.42 -16.42 -6.59
C LEU A 148 -10.56 -17.45 -7.35
N ARG A 149 -9.42 -17.01 -7.89
CA ARG A 149 -8.46 -17.85 -8.62
C ARG A 149 -7.05 -17.43 -8.24
N ASN A 150 -6.16 -18.40 -8.17
CA ASN A 150 -4.74 -18.10 -8.00
C ASN A 150 -4.25 -17.30 -9.21
N SER A 151 -3.59 -16.19 -8.96
CA SER A 151 -2.98 -15.35 -10.00
C SER A 151 -1.60 -14.91 -9.57
N ILE A 152 -0.67 -14.90 -10.50
CA ILE A 152 0.67 -14.33 -10.33
C ILE A 152 0.77 -13.17 -11.29
N GLN A 153 1.12 -11.99 -10.76
CA GLN A 153 1.30 -10.80 -11.58
C GLN A 153 2.77 -10.35 -11.47
N ILE A 154 3.47 -10.40 -12.59
CA ILE A 154 4.85 -9.91 -12.68
C ILE A 154 4.83 -8.60 -13.45
N GLY A 155 5.33 -7.54 -12.83
CA GLY A 155 5.45 -6.22 -13.45
C GLY A 155 6.93 -5.81 -13.55
N TYR A 156 7.31 -5.27 -14.71
CA TYR A 156 8.59 -4.63 -14.92
C TYR A 156 8.37 -3.19 -15.37
N THR A 157 8.95 -2.25 -14.63
CA THR A 157 8.84 -0.83 -14.94
C THR A 157 10.23 -0.22 -15.07
N THR A 158 10.44 0.56 -16.11
CA THR A 158 11.65 1.38 -16.26
C THR A 158 11.29 2.86 -16.25
N GLY A 159 12.04 3.64 -15.46
CA GLY A 159 11.90 5.09 -15.36
C GLY A 159 13.06 5.79 -16.03
N PHE A 160 12.77 6.84 -16.82
CA PHE A 160 13.78 7.62 -17.52
C PHE A 160 13.69 9.10 -17.15
N ASN A 161 14.81 9.67 -16.74
CA ASN A 161 14.92 11.09 -16.46
C ASN A 161 16.10 11.69 -17.26
N THR A 162 15.79 12.59 -18.19
CA THR A 162 16.75 13.19 -19.13
C THR A 162 17.83 14.01 -18.43
N ASN A 163 17.57 14.52 -17.24
CA ASN A 163 18.49 15.41 -16.52
C ASN A 163 19.52 14.65 -15.67
N THR A 164 19.28 13.37 -15.38
CA THR A 164 20.15 12.61 -14.47
C THR A 164 20.76 11.36 -15.12
N GLN A 165 20.02 10.69 -16.01
CA GLN A 165 20.48 9.47 -16.65
C GLN A 165 21.35 9.77 -17.86
N PHE A 166 22.39 8.94 -18.03
CA PHE A 166 23.44 9.12 -19.06
C PHE A 166 24.26 10.41 -18.94
N VAL A 167 24.05 11.19 -17.88
CA VAL A 167 24.84 12.38 -17.57
C VAL A 167 25.91 12.00 -16.55
N LYS A 168 27.11 12.51 -16.74
CA LYS A 168 28.23 12.27 -15.81
C LYS A 168 27.91 12.78 -14.42
N THR A 169 27.61 11.88 -13.50
CA THR A 169 27.25 12.17 -12.11
C THR A 169 28.35 11.68 -11.18
N ARG A 170 28.48 12.29 -10.02
CA ARG A 170 29.44 11.90 -8.99
C ARG A 170 28.71 11.14 -7.89
N LEU A 171 29.12 9.89 -7.65
CA LEU A 171 28.56 9.05 -6.62
C LEU A 171 29.68 8.40 -5.80
N ASN A 172 29.36 8.05 -4.57
CA ASN A 172 30.24 7.20 -3.78
C ASN A 172 30.35 5.81 -4.43
N PRO A 173 31.53 5.16 -4.33
CA PRO A 173 31.71 3.84 -4.89
C PRO A 173 30.81 2.84 -4.18
N GLY A 174 29.80 2.38 -4.87
CA GLY A 174 28.92 1.31 -4.44
C GLY A 174 29.50 -0.08 -4.70
N SER A 175 28.81 -1.12 -4.24
CA SER A 175 29.02 -2.51 -4.63
C SER A 175 28.33 -2.81 -5.96
N THR A 176 28.80 -3.82 -6.68
CA THR A 176 28.16 -4.30 -7.92
C THR A 176 26.78 -4.91 -7.68
N THR A 177 26.46 -5.24 -6.44
CA THR A 177 25.19 -5.86 -6.01
C THR A 177 24.30 -4.96 -5.20
N ASP A 178 24.63 -3.66 -5.05
CA ASP A 178 23.80 -2.70 -4.34
C ASP A 178 22.37 -2.62 -4.92
N TRP A 179 22.21 -2.86 -6.21
CA TRP A 179 20.91 -2.91 -6.88
C TRP A 179 20.01 -4.08 -6.45
N LEU A 180 20.60 -5.12 -5.85
CA LEU A 180 19.88 -6.25 -5.22
C LEU A 180 19.68 -6.05 -3.71
N GLY A 181 20.19 -4.95 -3.14
CA GLY A 181 20.19 -4.71 -1.70
C GLY A 181 21.29 -5.44 -0.93
N PHE A 182 22.29 -6.01 -1.61
CA PHE A 182 23.40 -6.73 -0.98
C PHE A 182 24.72 -6.02 -1.21
N ASP A 183 25.53 -5.91 -0.16
CA ASP A 183 26.81 -5.18 -0.18
C ASP A 183 28.04 -6.06 -0.46
N LEU A 184 27.97 -7.26 -0.86
CA LEU A 184 29.13 -8.13 -1.16
C LEU A 184 30.43 -7.81 -0.40
N ASN A 185 30.36 -7.58 0.90
CA ASN A 185 31.49 -7.25 1.77
C ASN A 185 32.33 -6.02 1.35
N LYS A 186 31.78 -5.08 0.63
CA LYS A 186 32.52 -3.86 0.28
C LYS A 186 32.58 -2.85 1.43
N ARG A 187 31.58 -2.89 2.28
CA ARG A 187 31.43 -2.07 3.52
C ARG A 187 31.30 -2.98 4.75
N PRO A 188 32.25 -3.91 4.99
CA PRO A 188 32.13 -4.83 6.10
C PRO A 188 32.27 -4.07 7.42
N LEU A 189 31.62 -4.57 8.45
CA LEU A 189 31.91 -4.13 9.81
C LEU A 189 33.34 -4.50 10.16
N PRO A 190 34.07 -3.63 10.87
CA PRO A 190 35.41 -3.92 11.34
C PRO A 190 35.45 -5.19 12.21
N ASN A 191 36.54 -5.95 12.09
CA ASN A 191 36.75 -7.11 12.94
C ASN A 191 36.80 -6.71 14.41
N GLY A 192 36.12 -7.45 15.26
CA GLY A 192 36.04 -7.15 16.69
C GLY A 192 35.01 -6.07 17.07
N MET A 193 34.12 -5.70 16.17
CA MET A 193 33.02 -4.81 16.50
C MET A 193 32.03 -5.55 17.42
N PRO A 194 31.71 -5.01 18.60
CA PRO A 194 30.73 -5.61 19.50
C PRO A 194 29.31 -5.48 18.88
N SER A 195 28.44 -6.43 19.19
CA SER A 195 27.05 -6.42 18.72
C SER A 195 26.21 -5.28 19.31
N HIS A 196 26.62 -4.79 20.48
CA HIS A 196 26.05 -3.64 21.15
C HIS A 196 27.17 -2.80 21.75
N MET A 197 27.10 -1.50 21.55
CA MET A 197 28.08 -0.54 22.03
C MET A 197 27.37 0.58 22.77
N ASP A 198 27.60 0.66 24.06
CA ASP A 198 27.18 1.81 24.87
C ASP A 198 28.26 2.91 24.76
N VAL A 199 28.00 3.90 23.91
CA VAL A 199 28.93 5.00 23.65
C VAL A 199 29.18 5.84 24.89
N THR A 200 28.20 5.93 25.80
CA THR A 200 28.29 6.74 27.02
C THR A 200 29.02 6.02 28.17
N GLY A 201 28.99 4.68 28.20
CA GLY A 201 29.63 3.85 29.22
C GLY A 201 30.96 3.23 28.80
N SER A 202 31.34 3.34 27.51
CA SER A 202 32.56 2.72 26.97
C SER A 202 33.79 3.61 27.13
N ASP A 203 34.96 2.98 27.22
CA ASP A 203 36.24 3.71 27.22
C ASP A 203 36.39 4.55 25.96
N PRO A 204 36.63 5.88 26.06
CA PRO A 204 36.79 6.75 24.93
C PRO A 204 37.91 6.33 23.93
N ALA A 205 38.97 5.69 24.45
CA ALA A 205 40.05 5.17 23.61
C ALA A 205 39.55 4.00 22.74
N GLU A 206 38.76 3.11 23.27
CA GLU A 206 38.17 1.99 22.55
C GLU A 206 37.15 2.47 21.51
N VAL A 207 36.29 3.42 21.86
CA VAL A 207 35.35 4.05 20.91
C VAL A 207 36.10 4.67 19.73
N THR A 208 37.17 5.38 20.02
CA THR A 208 38.04 6.03 19.00
C THR A 208 38.70 5.00 18.11
N ARG A 209 39.20 3.89 18.69
CA ARG A 209 39.84 2.80 17.95
C ARG A 209 38.84 2.15 16.98
N LEU A 210 37.66 1.80 17.49
CA LEU A 210 36.60 1.19 16.67
C LEU A 210 36.12 2.14 15.56
N THR A 211 35.90 3.42 15.88
CA THR A 211 35.51 4.41 14.87
C THR A 211 36.53 4.56 13.76
N ARG A 212 37.81 4.56 14.09
CA ARG A 212 38.91 4.66 13.09
C ARG A 212 39.09 3.37 12.27
N SER A 213 38.58 2.23 12.73
CA SER A 213 38.69 0.95 12.02
C SER A 213 37.68 0.81 10.89
N PHE A 214 36.66 1.68 10.79
CA PHE A 214 35.74 1.68 9.66
C PHE A 214 36.45 2.03 8.36
N ASN A 215 36.06 1.35 7.28
CA ASN A 215 36.53 1.69 5.94
C ASN A 215 35.79 2.94 5.43
N ASN A 216 36.33 4.09 5.75
CA ASN A 216 35.73 5.40 5.40
C ASN A 216 36.24 5.87 4.03
N ASP A 217 35.84 5.21 2.94
CA ASP A 217 36.17 5.69 1.59
C ASP A 217 35.10 6.69 1.11
N TRP A 218 35.35 7.97 1.35
CA TRP A 218 34.51 9.10 0.91
C TRP A 218 34.82 9.60 -0.49
N ARG A 219 35.71 8.96 -1.24
CA ARG A 219 36.07 9.36 -2.59
C ARG A 219 34.89 9.19 -3.53
N VAL A 220 34.56 10.22 -4.27
CA VAL A 220 33.52 10.18 -5.29
C VAL A 220 34.11 9.71 -6.62
N LYS A 221 33.42 8.82 -7.31
CA LYS A 221 33.73 8.36 -8.67
C LYS A 221 32.72 8.91 -9.65
N SER A 222 33.19 9.15 -10.88
CA SER A 222 32.28 9.50 -11.96
C SER A 222 31.52 8.27 -12.42
N TYR A 223 30.22 8.40 -12.54
CA TYR A 223 29.29 7.35 -12.95
C TYR A 223 28.29 7.92 -13.95
N TYR A 224 27.82 7.08 -14.87
CA TYR A 224 26.72 7.39 -15.79
C TYR A 224 25.52 6.56 -15.35
N PRO A 225 24.54 7.15 -14.66
CA PRO A 225 23.35 6.40 -14.21
C PRO A 225 22.59 5.82 -15.38
N ILE A 226 22.20 4.57 -15.26
CA ILE A 226 21.25 3.91 -16.16
C ILE A 226 19.82 4.22 -15.74
N PRO A 227 18.80 3.99 -16.59
CA PRO A 227 17.41 4.12 -16.21
C PRO A 227 17.05 3.33 -14.96
N ASP A 228 16.17 3.88 -14.15
CA ASP A 228 15.63 3.19 -12.98
C ASP A 228 14.88 1.95 -13.43
N GLN A 229 15.08 0.86 -12.72
CA GLN A 229 14.44 -0.41 -13.02
C GLN A 229 13.72 -0.92 -11.78
N ARG A 230 12.49 -1.40 -11.97
CA ARG A 230 11.68 -1.98 -10.92
C ARG A 230 11.07 -3.29 -11.39
N LEU A 231 11.24 -4.31 -10.57
CA LEU A 231 10.53 -5.58 -10.68
C LEU A 231 9.50 -5.65 -9.54
N SER A 232 8.26 -5.98 -9.86
CA SER A 232 7.20 -6.24 -8.88
C SER A 232 6.60 -7.62 -9.10
N LEU A 233 6.30 -8.31 -8.01
CA LEU A 233 5.71 -9.64 -7.99
C LEU A 233 4.40 -9.59 -7.19
#